data_953d5d074fb4cc2fe1fd46d576f3ec41
#
_entry.id   953d5d074fb4cc2fe1fd46d576f3ec41
#
_cell.length_a   1.000
_cell.length_b   1.000
_cell.length_c   1.000
_cell.angle_alpha   90.00
_cell.angle_beta   90.00
_cell.angle_gamma   90.00
#
_symmetry.space_group_name_H-M   'P 1'
#
loop_
_entity.id
_entity.type
_entity.pdbx_description
1 polymer ?
#
loop_
_entity_poly.entity_id
_entity_poly.type
_entity_poly.pdbx_seq_one_letter_code
_entity_poly.pdbx_strand_id
1 'polypeptide(L)'
;MFRNFFPNKILLLKNKAISSLVVLLIIVLVIGLTYSLLVSPPDYIQGDSVRIMYVHVPSSFIALGCFGFIGMASICNIIFKIKFMSLIAKSLAPIGCVFSLISIVTGSFWGKPTWGIWWVWDARLTSMAILFLFYIAYILTWKFIDSFEKANKISSIIGIVGLFNLPVIKYSVDWWNTLHQPSSITLTSAPTIHYTMLVPLIIMSFAMIIYLLIIFLMRYKTEVMKFKIDKKKNYE
;
A
#
# COMPACT_ATOMS: atom_id res chain seq x y z
N MET A 1 22.93 4.66 22.05
CA MET A 1 23.47 5.30 20.85
C MET A 1 22.43 5.83 19.87
N PHE A 2 21.16 5.36 19.83
CA PHE A 2 20.13 5.78 18.86
C PHE A 2 19.14 6.83 19.36
N ARG A 3 19.42 7.53 20.47
CA ARG A 3 18.48 8.51 21.09
C ARG A 3 18.27 9.80 20.28
N ASN A 4 19.09 10.08 19.27
CA ASN A 4 19.07 11.32 18.48
C ASN A 4 18.50 11.19 17.05
N PHE A 5 18.02 10.01 16.65
CA PHE A 5 17.43 9.79 15.33
C PHE A 5 15.92 10.12 15.29
N PHE A 6 15.50 11.20 15.94
CA PHE A 6 14.18 11.77 15.69
C PHE A 6 14.30 12.74 14.52
N PRO A 7 13.61 12.51 13.40
CA PRO A 7 13.67 13.42 12.26
C PRO A 7 12.87 14.68 12.55
N ASN A 8 13.44 15.57 13.37
CA ASN A 8 12.93 16.94 13.51
C ASN A 8 12.77 17.63 12.14
N LYS A 9 13.56 17.24 11.16
CA LYS A 9 13.49 17.73 9.77
C LYS A 9 12.14 17.52 9.10
N ILE A 10 11.42 16.43 9.37
CA ILE A 10 10.08 16.21 8.79
C ILE A 10 9.03 17.17 9.34
N LEU A 11 9.17 17.59 10.59
CA LEU A 11 8.29 18.63 11.16
C LEU A 11 8.53 20.00 10.50
N LEU A 12 9.70 20.20 9.91
CA LEU A 12 10.09 21.42 9.18
C LEU A 12 9.68 21.38 7.70
N LEU A 13 9.10 20.30 7.20
CA LEU A 13 8.53 20.26 5.86
C LEU A 13 7.49 21.37 5.72
N LYS A 14 7.85 22.38 4.91
CA LYS A 14 7.00 23.53 4.62
C LYS A 14 5.75 23.04 3.89
N ASN A 15 4.60 23.58 4.21
CA ASN A 15 3.35 23.32 3.51
C ASN A 15 3.50 23.49 1.97
N LYS A 16 4.42 24.38 1.54
CA LYS A 16 4.75 24.59 0.13
C LYS A 16 5.23 23.33 -0.60
N ALA A 17 6.01 22.46 0.05
CA ALA A 17 6.47 21.22 -0.57
C ALA A 17 5.29 20.22 -0.80
N ILE A 18 4.38 20.13 0.17
CA ILE A 18 3.18 19.30 0.03
C ILE A 18 2.27 19.87 -1.06
N SER A 19 2.09 21.20 -1.10
CA SER A 19 1.28 21.85 -2.16
C SER A 19 1.86 21.61 -3.55
N SER A 20 3.19 21.63 -3.71
CA SER A 20 3.83 21.31 -5.00
C SER A 20 3.60 19.86 -5.41
N LEU A 21 3.64 18.90 -4.46
CA LEU A 21 3.31 17.50 -4.73
C LEU A 21 1.83 17.32 -5.10
N VAL A 22 0.91 18.07 -4.50
CA VAL A 22 -0.51 18.04 -4.86
C VAL A 22 -0.74 18.54 -6.29
N VAL A 23 -0.10 19.64 -6.68
CA VAL A 23 -0.19 20.14 -8.06
C VAL A 23 0.36 19.11 -9.04
N LEU A 24 1.52 18.51 -8.75
CA LEU A 24 2.10 17.44 -9.56
C LEU A 24 1.16 16.24 -9.65
N LEU A 25 0.55 15.82 -8.54
CA LEU A 25 -0.43 14.74 -8.51
C LEU A 25 -1.61 15.02 -9.45
N ILE A 26 -2.18 16.22 -9.38
CA ILE A 26 -3.33 16.59 -10.23
C ILE A 26 -2.96 16.50 -11.71
N ILE A 27 -1.80 17.06 -12.09
CA ILE A 27 -1.32 17.01 -13.48
C ILE A 27 -1.14 15.56 -13.95
N VAL A 28 -0.40 14.75 -13.18
CA VAL A 28 -0.13 13.35 -13.56
C VAL A 28 -1.41 12.51 -13.57
N LEU A 29 -2.33 12.76 -12.64
CA LEU A 29 -3.61 12.04 -12.56
C LEU A 29 -4.51 12.38 -13.76
N VAL A 30 -4.60 13.65 -14.16
CA VAL A 30 -5.38 14.07 -15.34
C VAL A 30 -4.80 13.41 -16.59
N ILE A 31 -3.48 13.46 -16.78
CA ILE A 31 -2.81 12.77 -17.90
C ILE A 31 -3.09 11.26 -17.84
N GLY A 32 -2.89 10.63 -16.68
CA GLY A 32 -3.09 9.20 -16.47
C GLY A 32 -4.54 8.76 -16.78
N LEU A 33 -5.54 9.50 -16.29
CA LEU A 33 -6.94 9.21 -16.56
C LEU A 33 -7.28 9.39 -18.04
N THR A 34 -6.80 10.46 -18.67
CA THR A 34 -7.00 10.68 -20.11
C THR A 34 -6.44 9.51 -20.93
N TYR A 35 -5.20 9.12 -20.66
CA TYR A 35 -4.58 7.99 -21.36
C TYR A 35 -5.27 6.65 -21.06
N SER A 36 -5.65 6.41 -19.81
CA SER A 36 -6.28 5.15 -19.37
C SER A 36 -7.70 4.97 -19.94
N LEU A 37 -8.48 6.06 -20.01
CA LEU A 37 -9.89 5.98 -20.34
C LEU A 37 -10.19 6.30 -21.81
N LEU A 38 -9.41 7.18 -22.45
CA LEU A 38 -9.69 7.68 -23.80
C LEU A 38 -8.69 7.20 -24.84
N VAL A 39 -7.43 7.01 -24.49
CA VAL A 39 -6.35 6.67 -25.46
C VAL A 39 -6.06 5.18 -25.48
N SER A 40 -6.04 4.53 -24.32
CA SER A 40 -5.77 3.08 -24.25
C SER A 40 -6.82 2.28 -25.02
N PRO A 41 -6.39 1.35 -25.92
CA PRO A 41 -7.34 0.49 -26.61
C PRO A 41 -8.02 -0.48 -25.63
N PRO A 42 -9.21 -1.00 -25.98
CA PRO A 42 -9.80 -2.14 -25.28
C PRO A 42 -8.93 -3.38 -25.48
N ASP A 43 -8.98 -4.29 -24.51
CA ASP A 43 -8.29 -5.58 -24.61
C ASP A 43 -9.05 -6.51 -25.56
N TYR A 44 -8.31 -7.33 -26.27
CA TYR A 44 -8.86 -8.28 -27.26
C TYR A 44 -9.83 -9.31 -26.64
N ILE A 45 -9.57 -9.76 -25.39
CA ILE A 45 -10.43 -10.75 -24.69
C ILE A 45 -11.38 -10.06 -23.72
N GLN A 46 -10.87 -9.08 -22.94
CA GLN A 46 -11.55 -8.48 -21.82
C GLN A 46 -12.35 -7.20 -22.19
N GLY A 47 -12.18 -6.72 -23.41
CA GLY A 47 -12.82 -5.47 -23.85
C GLY A 47 -12.41 -4.28 -22.96
N ASP A 48 -13.36 -3.41 -22.68
CA ASP A 48 -13.14 -2.21 -21.86
C ASP A 48 -12.94 -2.50 -20.37
N SER A 49 -13.28 -3.70 -19.89
CA SER A 49 -13.06 -4.07 -18.48
C SER A 49 -11.59 -4.06 -18.07
N VAL A 50 -10.68 -4.23 -19.03
CA VAL A 50 -9.23 -4.11 -18.80
C VAL A 50 -8.82 -2.77 -18.21
N ARG A 51 -9.58 -1.69 -18.43
CA ARG A 51 -9.29 -0.35 -17.89
C ARG A 51 -9.28 -0.31 -16.36
N ILE A 52 -9.93 -1.27 -15.70
CA ILE A 52 -9.90 -1.44 -14.23
C ILE A 52 -8.45 -1.68 -13.75
N MET A 53 -7.58 -2.28 -14.57
CA MET A 53 -6.18 -2.55 -14.19
C MET A 53 -5.41 -1.27 -13.82
N TYR A 54 -5.76 -0.12 -14.40
CA TYR A 54 -5.07 1.16 -14.13
C TYR A 54 -5.27 1.69 -12.72
N VAL A 55 -6.27 1.16 -12.01
CA VAL A 55 -6.49 1.40 -10.57
C VAL A 55 -6.12 0.17 -9.75
N HIS A 56 -6.53 -1.02 -10.19
CA HIS A 56 -6.35 -2.27 -9.46
C HIS A 56 -4.87 -2.62 -9.26
N VAL A 57 -4.09 -2.63 -10.33
CA VAL A 57 -2.68 -3.06 -10.28
C VAL A 57 -1.83 -2.14 -9.41
N PRO A 58 -1.84 -0.80 -9.58
CA PRO A 58 -1.10 0.09 -8.69
C PRO A 58 -1.55 0.00 -7.23
N SER A 59 -2.87 -0.15 -6.99
CA SER A 59 -3.39 -0.30 -5.62
C SER A 59 -2.87 -1.57 -4.95
N SER A 60 -2.83 -2.68 -5.68
CA SER A 60 -2.28 -3.94 -5.19
C SER A 60 -0.78 -3.82 -4.85
N PHE A 61 0.01 -3.20 -5.72
CA PHE A 61 1.44 -2.98 -5.46
C PHE A 61 1.68 -2.09 -4.24
N ILE A 62 0.91 -1.02 -4.07
CA ILE A 62 1.00 -0.15 -2.90
C ILE A 62 0.61 -0.90 -1.62
N ALA A 63 -0.48 -1.67 -1.65
CA ALA A 63 -0.89 -2.48 -0.52
C ALA A 63 0.20 -3.47 -0.09
N LEU A 64 0.75 -4.23 -1.03
CA LEU A 64 1.84 -5.17 -0.75
C LEU A 64 3.11 -4.46 -0.26
N GLY A 65 3.51 -3.37 -0.93
CA GLY A 65 4.70 -2.59 -0.60
C GLY A 65 4.62 -1.94 0.79
N CYS A 66 3.47 -1.35 1.14
CA CYS A 66 3.25 -0.78 2.47
C CYS A 66 3.33 -1.85 3.56
N PHE A 67 2.72 -3.03 3.35
CA PHE A 67 2.79 -4.09 4.36
C PHE A 67 4.18 -4.70 4.46
N GLY A 68 4.88 -4.87 3.33
CA GLY A 68 6.28 -5.27 3.31
C GLY A 68 7.16 -4.33 4.13
N PHE A 69 6.96 -3.01 3.97
CA PHE A 69 7.67 -2.02 4.76
C PHE A 69 7.28 -2.07 6.25
N ILE A 70 5.99 -2.27 6.58
CA ILE A 70 5.53 -2.45 7.96
C ILE A 70 6.20 -3.66 8.60
N GLY A 71 6.25 -4.80 7.92
CA GLY A 71 6.91 -6.00 8.41
C GLY A 71 8.40 -5.81 8.65
N MET A 72 9.11 -5.21 7.70
CA MET A 72 10.54 -4.88 7.84
C MET A 72 10.80 -3.90 8.99
N ALA A 73 9.99 -2.83 9.09
CA ALA A 73 10.07 -1.87 10.18
C ALA A 73 9.79 -2.53 11.53
N SER A 74 8.89 -3.51 11.58
CA SER A 74 8.55 -4.29 12.78
C SER A 74 9.72 -5.17 13.22
N ILE A 75 10.42 -5.83 12.29
CA ILE A 75 11.65 -6.58 12.57
C ILE A 75 12.72 -5.65 13.14
N CYS A 76 12.99 -4.53 12.46
CA CYS A 76 13.95 -3.54 12.94
C CYS A 76 13.59 -2.99 14.33
N ASN A 77 12.31 -2.78 14.59
CA ASN A 77 11.86 -2.29 15.89
C ASN A 77 12.07 -3.32 17.01
N ILE A 78 11.78 -4.60 16.78
CA ILE A 78 11.95 -5.66 17.79
C ILE A 78 13.45 -5.88 18.08
N ILE A 79 14.28 -5.95 17.03
CA ILE A 79 15.71 -6.23 17.17
C ILE A 79 16.47 -5.02 17.74
N PHE A 80 16.26 -3.84 17.15
CA PHE A 80 17.05 -2.64 17.47
C PHE A 80 16.32 -1.65 18.38
N LYS A 81 15.05 -1.91 18.75
CA LYS A 81 14.20 -1.04 19.60
C LYS A 81 14.11 0.41 19.08
N ILE A 82 14.01 0.56 17.75
CA ILE A 82 13.97 1.85 17.07
C ILE A 82 12.53 2.37 17.00
N LYS A 83 12.11 3.18 17.98
CA LYS A 83 10.74 3.74 18.07
C LYS A 83 10.28 4.51 16.82
N PHE A 84 11.19 5.11 16.11
CA PHE A 84 10.94 5.82 14.86
C PHE A 84 10.38 4.89 13.76
N MET A 85 10.85 3.65 13.65
CA MET A 85 10.33 2.68 12.69
C MET A 85 8.86 2.33 12.97
N SER A 86 8.47 2.29 14.24
CA SER A 86 7.07 2.07 14.65
C SER A 86 6.15 3.20 14.20
N LEU A 87 6.60 4.46 14.28
CA LEU A 87 5.80 5.61 13.83
C LEU A 87 5.64 5.63 12.30
N ILE A 88 6.65 5.22 11.56
CA ILE A 88 6.54 5.04 10.10
C ILE A 88 5.52 3.95 9.79
N ALA A 89 5.66 2.77 10.38
CA ALA A 89 4.76 1.64 10.17
C ALA A 89 3.31 1.99 10.54
N LYS A 90 3.10 2.65 11.69
CA LYS A 90 1.80 3.17 12.14
C LYS A 90 1.19 4.16 11.14
N SER A 91 2.03 4.98 10.49
CA SER A 91 1.58 5.96 9.51
C SER A 91 1.19 5.31 8.18
N LEU A 92 1.88 4.24 7.77
CA LEU A 92 1.63 3.51 6.53
C LEU A 92 0.42 2.58 6.61
N ALA A 93 0.13 2.01 7.79
CA ALA A 93 -0.88 0.97 7.93
C ALA A 93 -2.28 1.39 7.43
N PRO A 94 -2.86 2.55 7.76
CA PRO A 94 -4.16 2.96 7.22
C PRO A 94 -4.15 3.20 5.71
N ILE A 95 -3.01 3.64 5.16
CA ILE A 95 -2.87 3.88 3.72
C ILE A 95 -2.89 2.53 3.00
N GLY A 96 -2.05 1.59 3.43
CA GLY A 96 -2.03 0.24 2.86
C GLY A 96 -3.36 -0.49 3.01
N CYS A 97 -4.07 -0.28 4.13
CA CYS A 97 -5.41 -0.82 4.36
C CYS A 97 -6.41 -0.33 3.30
N VAL A 98 -6.45 0.98 3.01
CA VAL A 98 -7.32 1.55 1.99
C VAL A 98 -6.96 1.02 0.61
N PHE A 99 -5.67 0.95 0.25
CA PHE A 99 -5.24 0.41 -1.04
C PHE A 99 -5.53 -1.09 -1.17
N SER A 100 -5.44 -1.88 -0.09
CA SER A 100 -5.83 -3.28 -0.13
C SER A 100 -7.34 -3.45 -0.35
N LEU A 101 -8.18 -2.59 0.27
CA LEU A 101 -9.62 -2.57 0.03
C LEU A 101 -9.95 -2.18 -1.42
N ILE A 102 -9.31 -1.12 -1.95
CA ILE A 102 -9.47 -0.71 -3.35
C ILE A 102 -9.10 -1.88 -4.28
N SER A 103 -7.99 -2.57 -4.01
CA SER A 103 -7.57 -3.74 -4.78
C SER A 103 -8.62 -4.86 -4.76
N ILE A 104 -9.16 -5.21 -3.59
CA ILE A 104 -10.21 -6.23 -3.45
C ILE A 104 -11.46 -5.84 -4.23
N VAL A 105 -11.94 -4.62 -4.04
CA VAL A 105 -13.17 -4.13 -4.69
C VAL A 105 -13.00 -4.05 -6.21
N THR A 106 -11.94 -3.43 -6.70
CA THR A 106 -11.68 -3.32 -8.14
C THR A 106 -11.39 -4.69 -8.76
N GLY A 107 -10.76 -5.61 -8.04
CA GLY A 107 -10.56 -6.99 -8.46
C GLY A 107 -11.88 -7.74 -8.63
N SER A 108 -12.84 -7.56 -7.72
CA SER A 108 -14.19 -8.12 -7.85
C SER A 108 -14.94 -7.56 -9.07
N PHE A 109 -14.87 -6.24 -9.30
CA PHE A 109 -15.48 -5.60 -10.49
C PHE A 109 -14.83 -6.08 -11.78
N TRP A 110 -13.53 -6.37 -11.78
CA TRP A 110 -12.83 -6.91 -12.94
C TRP A 110 -13.09 -8.41 -13.13
N GLY A 111 -13.21 -9.17 -12.04
CA GLY A 111 -13.50 -10.60 -12.07
C GLY A 111 -14.90 -10.92 -12.64
N LYS A 112 -15.91 -10.09 -12.37
CA LYS A 112 -17.26 -10.33 -12.83
C LYS A 112 -17.39 -10.46 -14.36
N PRO A 113 -16.91 -9.52 -15.19
CA PRO A 113 -16.92 -9.67 -16.64
C PRO A 113 -15.93 -10.72 -17.17
N THR A 114 -14.83 -10.98 -16.46
CA THR A 114 -13.74 -11.87 -16.91
C THR A 114 -14.03 -13.34 -16.60
N TRP A 115 -14.55 -13.61 -15.40
CA TRP A 115 -14.75 -14.98 -14.84
C TRP A 115 -16.22 -15.32 -14.61
N GLY A 116 -17.15 -14.38 -14.82
CA GLY A 116 -18.59 -14.56 -14.58
C GLY A 116 -19.02 -14.43 -13.11
N ILE A 117 -18.08 -14.31 -12.18
CA ILE A 117 -18.32 -14.28 -10.73
C ILE A 117 -17.58 -13.13 -10.06
N TRP A 118 -18.12 -12.62 -8.94
CA TRP A 118 -17.52 -11.50 -8.20
C TRP A 118 -16.33 -11.91 -7.35
N TRP A 119 -16.30 -13.14 -6.86
CA TRP A 119 -15.30 -13.63 -5.92
C TRP A 119 -15.07 -15.13 -6.08
N VAL A 120 -13.81 -15.53 -5.96
CA VAL A 120 -13.37 -16.93 -5.88
C VAL A 120 -12.48 -17.08 -4.66
N TRP A 121 -12.66 -18.15 -3.91
CA TRP A 121 -11.81 -18.50 -2.79
C TRP A 121 -10.53 -19.21 -3.26
N ASP A 122 -9.81 -18.59 -4.17
CA ASP A 122 -8.50 -19.07 -4.59
C ASP A 122 -7.39 -18.53 -3.66
N ALA A 123 -6.17 -19.02 -3.85
CA ALA A 123 -5.05 -18.67 -3.00
C ALA A 123 -4.71 -17.16 -3.07
N ARG A 124 -4.86 -16.51 -4.23
CA ARG A 124 -4.51 -15.10 -4.41
C ARG A 124 -5.53 -14.16 -3.77
N LEU A 125 -6.81 -14.37 -4.05
CA LEU A 125 -7.87 -13.52 -3.53
C LEU A 125 -8.00 -13.70 -2.01
N THR A 126 -7.95 -14.94 -1.54
CA THR A 126 -8.01 -15.26 -0.10
C THR A 126 -6.84 -14.64 0.66
N SER A 127 -5.61 -14.80 0.16
CA SER A 127 -4.44 -14.21 0.82
C SER A 127 -4.45 -12.66 0.79
N MET A 128 -5.04 -12.05 -0.24
CA MET A 128 -5.24 -10.59 -0.28
C MET A 128 -6.28 -10.13 0.75
N ALA A 129 -7.37 -10.88 0.95
CA ALA A 129 -8.34 -10.63 2.01
C ALA A 129 -7.70 -10.78 3.41
N ILE A 130 -6.86 -11.80 3.61
CA ILE A 130 -6.07 -11.99 4.83
C ILE A 130 -5.13 -10.80 5.06
N LEU A 131 -4.48 -10.27 4.03
CA LEU A 131 -3.64 -9.07 4.14
C LEU A 131 -4.44 -7.87 4.64
N PHE A 132 -5.66 -7.67 4.13
CA PHE A 132 -6.55 -6.62 4.59
C PHE A 132 -6.90 -6.78 6.07
N LEU A 133 -7.16 -8.01 6.53
CA LEU A 133 -7.40 -8.29 7.95
C LEU A 133 -6.16 -8.03 8.83
N PHE A 134 -4.95 -8.32 8.35
CA PHE A 134 -3.71 -7.96 9.05
C PHE A 134 -3.56 -6.44 9.19
N TYR A 135 -3.92 -5.66 8.17
CA TYR A 135 -3.96 -4.19 8.29
C TYR A 135 -4.94 -3.72 9.35
N ILE A 136 -6.16 -4.28 9.36
CA ILE A 136 -7.16 -3.95 10.38
C ILE A 136 -6.65 -4.28 11.77
N ALA A 137 -6.12 -5.48 11.98
CA ALA A 137 -5.59 -5.90 13.27
C ALA A 137 -4.45 -4.99 13.75
N TYR A 138 -3.55 -4.60 12.84
CA TYR A 138 -2.45 -3.66 13.11
C TYR A 138 -2.98 -2.30 13.57
N ILE A 139 -3.97 -1.74 12.86
CA ILE A 139 -4.57 -0.44 13.16
C ILE A 139 -5.32 -0.47 14.49
N LEU A 140 -6.12 -1.53 14.73
CA LEU A 140 -6.89 -1.70 15.95
C LEU A 140 -5.98 -1.84 17.19
N THR A 141 -4.83 -2.49 17.04
CA THR A 141 -3.82 -2.56 18.11
C THR A 141 -3.41 -1.17 18.59
N TRP A 142 -3.13 -0.26 17.68
CA TRP A 142 -2.77 1.12 18.01
C TRP A 142 -3.95 1.97 18.50
N LYS A 143 -5.18 1.56 18.21
CA LYS A 143 -6.39 2.27 18.62
C LYS A 143 -6.84 1.90 20.03
N PHE A 144 -6.71 0.62 20.40
CA PHE A 144 -7.28 0.09 21.64
C PHE A 144 -6.26 -0.13 22.76
N ILE A 145 -4.98 -0.05 22.47
CA ILE A 145 -3.93 -0.22 23.49
C ILE A 145 -3.29 1.14 23.79
N ASP A 146 -3.57 1.70 24.95
CA ASP A 146 -3.08 3.03 25.36
C ASP A 146 -1.56 3.07 25.55
N SER A 147 -0.97 2.00 26.09
CA SER A 147 0.47 1.92 26.29
C SER A 147 1.22 1.81 24.97
N PHE A 148 2.01 2.83 24.62
CA PHE A 148 2.85 2.84 23.42
C PHE A 148 3.72 1.59 23.29
N GLU A 149 4.36 1.18 24.37
CA GLU A 149 5.29 0.03 24.35
C GLU A 149 4.55 -1.30 24.10
N LYS A 150 3.38 -1.50 24.72
CA LYS A 150 2.53 -2.67 24.48
C LYS A 150 1.96 -2.68 23.07
N ALA A 151 1.39 -1.56 22.61
CA ALA A 151 0.85 -1.42 21.27
C ALA A 151 1.95 -1.68 20.22
N ASN A 152 3.12 -1.11 20.41
CA ASN A 152 4.27 -1.28 19.54
C ASN A 152 4.72 -2.75 19.45
N LYS A 153 4.82 -3.45 20.58
CA LYS A 153 5.21 -4.86 20.60
C LYS A 153 4.21 -5.75 19.86
N ILE A 154 2.91 -5.60 20.18
CA ILE A 154 1.85 -6.42 19.57
C ILE A 154 1.71 -6.12 18.08
N SER A 155 1.67 -4.84 17.68
CA SER A 155 1.59 -4.47 16.28
C SER A 155 2.82 -4.94 15.47
N SER A 156 4.00 -4.93 16.08
CA SER A 156 5.20 -5.48 15.44
C SER A 156 5.10 -6.99 15.20
N ILE A 157 4.53 -7.75 16.15
CA ILE A 157 4.29 -9.19 15.94
C ILE A 157 3.32 -9.40 14.77
N ILE A 158 2.20 -8.64 14.73
CA ILE A 158 1.23 -8.69 13.63
C ILE A 158 1.91 -8.37 12.29
N GLY A 159 2.76 -7.32 12.25
CA GLY A 159 3.50 -6.94 11.05
C GLY A 159 4.44 -8.04 10.56
N ILE A 160 5.14 -8.73 11.46
CA ILE A 160 6.05 -9.83 11.12
C ILE A 160 5.26 -11.05 10.63
N VAL A 161 4.20 -11.44 11.33
CA VAL A 161 3.37 -12.59 10.93
C VAL A 161 2.74 -12.35 9.56
N GLY A 162 2.18 -11.16 9.33
CA GLY A 162 1.59 -10.83 8.03
C GLY A 162 2.61 -10.71 6.89
N LEU A 163 3.91 -10.52 7.18
CA LEU A 163 4.96 -10.52 6.17
C LEU A 163 5.06 -11.87 5.44
N PHE A 164 4.82 -12.98 6.15
CA PHE A 164 4.80 -14.31 5.54
C PHE A 164 3.65 -14.53 4.56
N ASN A 165 2.60 -13.71 4.62
CA ASN A 165 1.50 -13.76 3.66
C ASN A 165 1.86 -13.13 2.29
N LEU A 166 2.83 -12.23 2.22
CA LEU A 166 3.20 -11.54 0.97
C LEU A 166 3.74 -12.49 -0.12
N PRO A 167 4.65 -13.45 0.18
CA PRO A 167 5.06 -14.46 -0.80
C PRO A 167 3.88 -15.29 -1.31
N VAL A 168 2.92 -15.64 -0.43
CA VAL A 168 1.72 -16.37 -0.84
C VAL A 168 0.92 -15.59 -1.87
N ILE A 169 0.67 -14.28 -1.64
CA ILE A 169 0.00 -13.41 -2.61
C ILE A 169 0.81 -13.36 -3.92
N LYS A 170 2.13 -13.14 -3.83
CA LYS A 170 2.98 -12.93 -5.01
C LYS A 170 3.07 -14.17 -5.90
N TYR A 171 3.28 -15.33 -5.30
CA TYR A 171 3.56 -16.58 -6.02
C TYR A 171 2.36 -17.54 -6.08
N SER A 172 1.18 -17.13 -5.61
CA SER A 172 -0.02 -17.95 -5.62
C SER A 172 -0.39 -18.50 -6.99
N VAL A 173 -0.20 -17.72 -8.05
CA VAL A 173 -0.48 -18.14 -9.43
C VAL A 173 0.53 -19.17 -9.96
N ASP A 174 1.74 -19.20 -9.40
CA ASP A 174 2.79 -20.14 -9.79
C ASP A 174 2.68 -21.44 -8.98
N TRP A 175 2.17 -21.36 -7.74
CA TRP A 175 2.09 -22.50 -6.83
C TRP A 175 0.75 -23.24 -6.87
N TRP A 176 -0.35 -22.57 -7.24
CA TRP A 176 -1.70 -23.12 -7.27
C TRP A 176 -2.44 -22.72 -8.55
N ASN A 177 -3.43 -23.52 -8.92
CA ASN A 177 -4.38 -23.16 -9.96
C ASN A 177 -5.29 -22.04 -9.47
N THR A 178 -5.23 -20.88 -10.13
CA THR A 178 -6.09 -19.72 -9.83
C THR A 178 -6.70 -19.19 -11.13
N LEU A 179 -7.82 -18.51 -11.04
CA LEU A 179 -8.40 -17.80 -12.20
C LEU A 179 -7.64 -16.50 -12.50
N HIS A 180 -6.80 -16.05 -11.58
CA HIS A 180 -6.05 -14.82 -11.74
C HIS A 180 -4.91 -15.00 -12.74
N GLN A 181 -4.74 -14.02 -13.64
CA GLN A 181 -3.69 -14.03 -14.64
C GLN A 181 -2.28 -13.96 -14.01
N PRO A 182 -1.27 -14.58 -14.64
CA PRO A 182 0.13 -14.40 -14.26
C PRO A 182 0.55 -12.93 -14.41
N SER A 183 1.64 -12.56 -13.74
CA SER A 183 2.16 -11.19 -13.76
C SER A 183 2.65 -10.81 -15.15
N SER A 184 2.04 -9.81 -15.79
CA SER A 184 2.47 -9.28 -17.09
C SER A 184 3.76 -8.45 -17.00
N ILE A 185 4.16 -8.03 -15.79
CA ILE A 185 5.37 -7.26 -15.53
C ILE A 185 6.21 -8.05 -14.51
N THR A 186 7.40 -8.45 -14.90
CA THR A 186 8.37 -9.17 -14.07
C THR A 186 9.70 -8.45 -14.08
N LEU A 187 10.58 -8.77 -13.13
CA LEU A 187 11.94 -8.21 -13.09
C LEU A 187 12.90 -8.94 -14.03
N THR A 188 12.53 -10.13 -14.53
CA THR A 188 13.42 -11.05 -15.26
C THR A 188 13.12 -11.14 -16.74
N SER A 189 11.99 -10.60 -17.20
CA SER A 189 11.58 -10.63 -18.61
C SER A 189 10.95 -9.31 -19.05
N ALA A 190 10.94 -9.07 -20.37
CA ALA A 190 10.21 -7.93 -20.92
C ALA A 190 8.71 -8.04 -20.60
N PRO A 191 8.02 -6.90 -20.37
CA PRO A 191 6.58 -6.89 -20.13
C PRO A 191 5.83 -7.57 -21.28
N THR A 192 4.87 -8.43 -20.96
CA THR A 192 4.00 -9.09 -21.97
C THR A 192 2.81 -8.22 -22.36
N ILE A 193 2.59 -7.12 -21.65
CA ILE A 193 1.55 -6.13 -21.97
C ILE A 193 2.01 -5.20 -23.09
N HIS A 194 1.12 -4.87 -24.03
CA HIS A 194 1.43 -3.95 -25.11
C HIS A 194 1.72 -2.54 -24.60
N TYR A 195 2.64 -1.82 -25.24
CA TYR A 195 3.09 -0.50 -24.77
C TYR A 195 1.96 0.54 -24.66
N THR A 196 0.91 0.46 -25.50
CA THR A 196 -0.25 1.35 -25.44
C THR A 196 -1.06 1.22 -24.14
N MET A 197 -0.97 0.07 -23.48
CA MET A 197 -1.56 -0.17 -22.16
C MET A 197 -0.53 -0.02 -21.04
N LEU A 198 0.74 -0.30 -21.31
CA LEU A 198 1.82 -0.18 -20.31
C LEU A 198 2.06 1.27 -19.92
N VAL A 199 2.10 2.19 -20.90
CA VAL A 199 2.36 3.62 -20.64
C VAL A 199 1.33 4.22 -19.67
N PRO A 200 0.00 4.12 -19.91
CA PRO A 200 -0.98 4.61 -18.93
C PRO A 200 -0.90 3.90 -17.58
N LEU A 201 -0.57 2.62 -17.53
CA LEU A 201 -0.38 1.90 -16.28
C LEU A 201 0.78 2.47 -15.46
N ILE A 202 1.90 2.81 -16.09
CA ILE A 202 3.04 3.45 -15.43
C ILE A 202 2.66 4.85 -14.94
N ILE A 203 1.97 5.66 -15.75
CA ILE A 203 1.53 7.00 -15.37
C ILE A 203 0.59 6.95 -14.15
N MET A 204 -0.40 6.06 -14.16
CA MET A 204 -1.32 5.87 -13.05
C MET A 204 -0.62 5.35 -11.79
N SER A 205 0.35 4.42 -11.96
CA SER A 205 1.18 3.94 -10.84
C SER A 205 1.98 5.09 -10.22
N PHE A 206 2.55 5.96 -11.03
CA PHE A 206 3.29 7.13 -10.57
C PHE A 206 2.37 8.12 -9.83
N ALA A 207 1.16 8.39 -10.36
CA ALA A 207 0.17 9.22 -9.68
C ALA A 207 -0.17 8.68 -8.29
N MET A 208 -0.45 7.38 -8.19
CA MET A 208 -0.79 6.75 -6.91
C MET A 208 0.38 6.71 -5.92
N ILE A 209 1.63 6.61 -6.39
CA ILE A 209 2.83 6.74 -5.54
C ILE A 209 2.97 8.18 -5.01
N ILE A 210 2.71 9.21 -5.83
CA ILE A 210 2.70 10.60 -5.35
C ILE A 210 1.61 10.78 -4.29
N TYR A 211 0.42 10.24 -4.52
CA TYR A 211 -0.67 10.26 -3.54
C TYR A 211 -0.26 9.58 -2.22
N LEU A 212 0.30 8.37 -2.30
CA LEU A 212 0.85 7.65 -1.14
C LEU A 212 1.84 8.54 -0.37
N LEU A 213 2.78 9.18 -1.07
CA LEU A 213 3.81 10.03 -0.46
C LEU A 213 3.19 11.23 0.28
N ILE A 214 2.22 11.92 -0.33
CA ILE A 214 1.53 13.06 0.28
C ILE A 214 0.85 12.63 1.58
N ILE A 215 0.01 11.59 1.53
CA ILE A 215 -0.73 11.12 2.69
C ILE A 215 0.20 10.58 3.77
N PHE A 216 1.25 9.85 3.38
CA PHE A 216 2.26 9.37 4.32
C PHE A 216 2.95 10.51 5.06
N LEU A 217 3.42 11.55 4.36
CA LEU A 217 4.09 12.70 4.98
C LEU A 217 3.16 13.42 5.97
N MET A 218 1.91 13.64 5.60
CA MET A 218 0.92 14.27 6.47
C MET A 218 0.65 13.42 7.73
N ARG A 219 0.40 12.12 7.56
CA ARG A 219 0.14 11.19 8.68
C ARG A 219 1.36 11.04 9.58
N TYR A 220 2.54 10.86 8.99
CA TYR A 220 3.76 10.70 9.76
C TYR A 220 4.07 11.95 10.60
N LYS A 221 3.89 13.16 10.05
CA LYS A 221 3.99 14.41 10.80
C LYS A 221 3.03 14.42 12.00
N THR A 222 1.79 13.98 11.80
CA THR A 222 0.77 13.90 12.86
C THR A 222 1.16 12.91 13.94
N GLU A 223 1.60 11.69 13.58
CA GLU A 223 1.98 10.66 14.56
C GLU A 223 3.23 11.06 15.37
N VAL A 224 4.20 11.72 14.73
CA VAL A 224 5.37 12.27 15.45
C VAL A 224 4.97 13.37 16.41
N MET A 225 4.04 14.25 16.06
CA MET A 225 3.54 15.30 16.95
C MET A 225 2.79 14.70 18.16
N LYS A 226 1.88 13.76 17.92
CA LYS A 226 1.16 13.05 19.00
C LYS A 226 2.13 12.40 19.96
N PHE A 227 3.09 11.64 19.45
CA PHE A 227 4.10 10.97 20.28
C PHE A 227 4.90 11.96 21.16
N LYS A 228 5.23 13.16 20.64
CA LYS A 228 5.93 14.19 21.44
C LYS A 228 5.05 14.78 22.54
N ILE A 229 3.77 15.04 22.26
CA ILE A 229 2.80 15.57 23.22
C ILE A 229 2.59 14.56 24.34
N ASP A 230 2.33 13.30 24.01
CA ASP A 230 2.10 12.24 25.00
C ASP A 230 3.34 12.01 25.90
N LYS A 231 4.52 12.10 25.29
CA LYS A 231 5.77 12.01 26.04
C LYS A 231 5.92 13.18 27.02
N LYS A 232 5.53 14.40 26.65
CA LYS A 232 5.61 15.58 27.55
C LYS A 232 4.66 15.43 28.74
N LYS A 233 3.41 15.01 28.52
CA LYS A 233 2.41 14.78 29.57
C LYS A 233 2.84 13.74 30.62
N ASN A 234 3.65 12.77 30.26
CA ASN A 234 4.14 11.73 31.19
C ASN A 234 5.34 12.18 32.03
N TYR A 235 5.86 13.39 31.83
CA TYR A 235 6.94 13.99 32.62
C TYR A 235 6.47 15.17 33.48
N GLU A 236 5.24 15.63 33.30
CA GLU A 236 4.52 16.57 34.16
C GLU A 236 3.67 15.82 35.22
#